data_97abfb76b0c6f00ef99a180d20c567de
#
_entry.id   97abfb76b0c6f00ef99a180d20c567de
#
_cell.length_a   1.000
_cell.length_b   1.000
_cell.length_c   1.000
_cell.angle_alpha   90.00
_cell.angle_beta   90.00
_cell.angle_gamma   90.00
#
_symmetry.space_group_name_H-M   'P 1'
#
loop_
_entity.id
_entity.type
_entity.pdbx_description
1 polymer ?
#
loop_
_entity_poly.entity_id
_entity_poly.type
_entity_poly.pdbx_seq_one_letter_code
_entity_poly.pdbx_strand_id
1 'polypeptide(L)' 'MPSGRLQQQFIRLWQCCEGQSQETTLNELAELLNCSRRHMRTLLNTMQQQGWLNWEAEAGRGKRSRLTFLYTGLALQQQ' A
#
# COMPACT_ATOMS: atom_id res chain seq x y z
N MET A 1 0.36 16.07 12.85
CA MET A 1 0.41 16.11 11.40
C MET A 1 0.49 14.73 10.85
N PRO A 2 -0.42 14.40 10.02
CA PRO A 2 -0.24 13.17 9.31
C PRO A 2 1.07 13.33 8.61
N SER A 3 1.87 12.47 8.89
CA SER A 3 3.20 12.57 8.39
C SER A 3 3.17 12.56 6.89
N GLY A 4 3.77 13.56 6.32
CA GLY A 4 4.02 13.55 4.90
C GLY A 4 4.74 12.29 4.48
N ARG A 5 5.41 11.63 5.42
CA ARG A 5 6.08 10.37 5.13
C ARG A 5 5.10 9.27 4.74
N LEU A 6 4.02 9.11 5.49
CA LEU A 6 3.03 8.09 5.14
C LEU A 6 2.41 8.38 3.79
N GLN A 7 2.10 9.65 3.55
CA GLN A 7 1.53 10.07 2.29
C GLN A 7 2.49 9.81 1.13
N GLN A 8 3.77 10.11 1.33
CA GLN A 8 4.78 9.87 0.31
C GLN A 8 4.92 8.37 0.02
N GLN A 9 4.87 7.54 1.05
CA GLN A 9 4.93 6.10 0.86
C GLN A 9 3.75 5.60 0.06
N PHE A 10 2.57 6.13 0.35
CA PHE A 10 1.37 5.75 -0.39
C PHE A 10 1.47 6.18 -1.85
N ILE A 11 1.91 7.41 -2.10
CA ILE A 11 2.04 7.90 -3.46
C ILE A 11 3.02 7.04 -4.25
N ARG A 12 4.13 6.68 -3.62
CA ARG A 12 5.12 5.84 -4.27
C ARG A 12 4.53 4.48 -4.64
N LEU A 13 3.80 3.90 -3.70
CA LEU A 13 3.14 2.62 -3.94
C LEU A 13 2.12 2.74 -5.06
N TRP A 14 1.33 3.80 -5.03
CA TRP A 14 0.32 4.06 -6.03
C TRP A 14 0.94 4.18 -7.42
N GLN A 15 2.05 4.89 -7.52
CA GLN A 15 2.74 5.07 -8.78
C GLN A 15 3.32 3.77 -9.30
N CYS A 16 3.86 2.96 -8.42
CA CYS A 16 4.41 1.66 -8.81
C CYS A 16 3.34 0.73 -9.35
N CYS A 17 2.13 0.84 -8.83
CA CYS A 17 1.01 0.01 -9.24
C CYS A 17 0.11 0.71 -10.27
N GLU A 18 0.43 1.93 -10.61
CA GLU A 18 -0.36 2.75 -11.55
C GLU A 18 -1.81 2.90 -11.10
N GLY A 19 -2.04 2.87 -9.79
CA GLY A 19 -3.37 3.05 -9.22
C GLY A 19 -4.31 1.89 -9.44
N GLN A 20 -3.82 0.77 -9.92
CA GLN A 20 -4.66 -0.38 -10.24
C GLN A 20 -4.54 -1.45 -9.18
N SER A 21 -5.62 -2.20 -9.00
CA SER A 21 -5.62 -3.34 -8.11
C SER A 21 -4.63 -4.38 -8.61
N GLN A 22 -3.89 -4.98 -7.69
CA GLN A 22 -2.91 -5.97 -8.05
C GLN A 22 -2.89 -7.10 -7.04
N GLU A 23 -2.56 -8.28 -7.53
CA GLU A 23 -2.24 -9.39 -6.66
C GLU A 23 -0.75 -9.36 -6.40
N THR A 24 -0.39 -9.26 -5.14
CA THR A 24 1.01 -9.14 -4.76
C THR A 24 1.22 -9.73 -3.38
N THR A 25 2.46 -9.75 -2.94
CA THR A 25 2.79 -10.26 -1.62
C THR A 25 3.38 -9.14 -0.79
N LEU A 26 3.30 -9.32 0.54
CA LEU A 26 3.89 -8.37 1.45
C LEU A 26 5.38 -8.19 1.18
N ASN A 27 6.04 -9.29 0.83
CA ASN A 27 7.47 -9.26 0.54
C ASN A 27 7.77 -8.39 -0.68
N GLU A 28 6.97 -8.52 -1.73
CA GLU A 28 7.16 -7.72 -2.93
C GLU A 28 6.94 -6.24 -2.66
N LEU A 29 5.93 -5.91 -1.88
CA LEU A 29 5.66 -4.51 -1.52
C LEU A 29 6.77 -3.94 -0.66
N ALA A 30 7.29 -4.73 0.26
CA ALA A 30 8.39 -4.28 1.11
C ALA A 30 9.62 -3.96 0.26
N GLU A 31 9.87 -4.74 -0.76
CA GLU A 31 10.99 -4.48 -1.65
C GLU A 31 10.77 -3.21 -2.47
N LEU A 32 9.54 -2.99 -2.92
CA LEU A 32 9.24 -1.78 -3.69
C LEU A 32 9.51 -0.53 -2.88
N LEU A 33 9.17 -0.55 -1.60
CA LEU A 33 9.35 0.61 -0.74
C LEU A 33 10.66 0.57 0.05
N ASN A 34 11.47 -0.45 -0.20
CA ASN A 34 12.77 -0.60 0.43
C ASN A 34 12.66 -0.57 1.95
N CYS A 35 11.81 -1.40 2.49
CA CYS A 35 11.62 -1.51 3.92
C CYS A 35 11.42 -2.96 4.32
N SER A 36 11.36 -3.20 5.62
CA SER A 36 11.14 -4.56 6.12
C SER A 36 9.68 -4.97 5.93
N ARG A 37 9.46 -6.29 5.92
CA ARG A 37 8.10 -6.81 5.82
C ARG A 37 7.23 -6.33 6.98
N ARG A 38 7.80 -6.30 8.16
CA ARG A 38 7.08 -5.84 9.35
C ARG A 38 6.64 -4.38 9.17
N HIS A 39 7.55 -3.55 8.71
CA HIS A 39 7.25 -2.15 8.49
C HIS A 39 6.20 -1.97 7.40
N MET A 40 6.31 -2.75 6.33
CA MET A 40 5.35 -2.69 5.24
C MET A 40 3.95 -3.05 5.73
N ARG A 41 3.85 -4.06 6.58
CA ARG A 41 2.58 -4.46 7.13
C ARG A 41 1.94 -3.33 7.95
N THR A 42 2.76 -2.66 8.74
CA THR A 42 2.30 -1.51 9.52
C THR A 42 1.81 -0.40 8.61
N LEU A 43 2.56 -0.13 7.55
CA LEU A 43 2.18 0.91 6.58
C LEU A 43 0.83 0.57 5.93
N LEU A 44 0.66 -0.67 5.51
CA LEU A 44 -0.58 -1.08 4.86
C LEU A 44 -1.76 -0.97 5.82
N ASN A 45 -1.58 -1.38 7.07
CA ASN A 45 -2.63 -1.27 8.06
C ASN A 45 -3.03 0.19 8.29
N THR A 46 -2.04 1.06 8.38
CA THR A 46 -2.30 2.48 8.59
C THR A 46 -3.02 3.08 7.39
N MET A 47 -2.56 2.76 6.18
CA MET A 47 -3.19 3.27 4.98
C MET A 47 -4.62 2.77 4.83
N GLN A 48 -4.86 1.52 5.22
CA GLN A 48 -6.20 0.95 5.18
C GLN A 48 -7.12 1.64 6.18
N GLN A 49 -6.60 1.97 7.35
CA GLN A 49 -7.36 2.70 8.36
C GLN A 49 -7.74 4.08 7.87
N GLN A 50 -6.90 4.69 7.05
CA GLN A 50 -7.17 6.00 6.48
C GLN A 50 -8.17 5.91 5.32
N GLY A 51 -8.47 4.72 4.85
CA GLY A 51 -9.37 4.54 3.74
C GLY A 51 -8.71 4.77 2.38
N TRP A 52 -7.40 4.74 2.33
CA TRP A 52 -6.67 4.97 1.08
C TRP A 52 -6.60 3.73 0.21
N LEU A 53 -6.54 2.56 0.83
CA LEU A 53 -6.46 1.32 0.11
C LEU A 53 -7.09 0.20 0.93
N ASN A 54 -7.26 -0.94 0.29
CA ASN A 54 -7.73 -2.14 0.96
C ASN A 54 -6.70 -3.24 0.71
N TRP A 55 -6.25 -3.86 1.77
CA TRP A 55 -5.28 -4.93 1.71
C TRP A 55 -5.93 -6.20 2.22
N GLU A 56 -6.12 -7.14 1.32
CA GLU A 56 -6.72 -8.42 1.67
C GLU A 56 -5.63 -9.48 1.69
N ALA A 57 -5.21 -9.85 2.89
CA ALA A 57 -4.21 -10.86 3.05
C ALA A 57 -4.85 -12.24 2.88
N GLU A 58 -4.36 -12.99 1.90
CA GLU A 58 -4.87 -14.34 1.69
C GLU A 58 -4.19 -15.29 2.66
N ALA A 59 -4.99 -16.06 3.35
CA ALA A 59 -4.48 -17.08 4.24
C ALA A 59 -4.29 -18.36 3.44
N GLY A 60 -3.07 -18.84 3.36
CA GLY A 60 -2.84 -20.07 2.65
C GLY A 60 -1.53 -20.03 1.90
N ARG A 61 -0.98 -21.21 1.71
CA ARG A 61 0.31 -21.32 1.03
C ARG A 61 0.16 -21.01 -0.45
N GLY A 62 1.07 -20.20 -0.95
CA GLY A 62 1.13 -19.89 -2.36
C GLY A 62 0.05 -18.94 -2.84
N LYS A 63 -0.77 -18.46 -1.94
CA LYS A 63 -1.79 -17.49 -2.32
C LYS A 63 -1.24 -16.08 -2.21
N ARG A 64 -1.62 -15.26 -3.15
CA ARG A 64 -1.19 -13.87 -3.17
C ARG A 64 -2.29 -12.99 -2.59
N SER A 65 -1.85 -11.93 -1.92
CA SER A 65 -2.78 -10.97 -1.36
C SER A 65 -3.26 -10.02 -2.45
N ARG A 66 -4.38 -9.36 -2.19
CA ARG A 66 -4.91 -8.39 -3.14
C ARG A 66 -4.80 -6.99 -2.56
N LEU A 67 -4.25 -6.10 -3.35
CA LEU A 67 -4.14 -4.69 -3.00
C LEU A 67 -5.07 -3.90 -3.91
N THR A 68 -5.98 -3.15 -3.30
CA THR A 68 -6.93 -2.33 -4.04
C THR A 68 -6.80 -0.89 -3.57
N PHE A 69 -6.67 0.02 -4.51
CA PHE A 69 -6.58 1.44 -4.18
C PHE A 69 -7.96 2.05 -4.14
N LEU A 70 -8.31 2.64 -3.00
CA LEU A 70 -9.61 3.29 -2.80
C LEU A 70 -9.52 4.79 -2.99
N TYR A 71 -8.32 5.32 -2.87
CA TYR A 71 -8.07 6.74 -2.94
C TYR A 71 -7.20 7.03 -4.15
N THR A 72 -7.54 8.06 -4.91
CA THR A 72 -6.74 8.40 -6.08
C THR A 72 -5.50 9.17 -5.65
N GLY A 73 -4.38 8.85 -6.24
CA GLY A 73 -3.15 9.59 -5.96
C GLY A 73 -3.27 11.06 -6.32
N LEU A 74 -4.11 11.36 -7.28
CA LEU A 74 -4.35 12.74 -7.71
C LEU A 74 -4.91 13.58 -6.58
N ALA A 75 -5.86 13.02 -5.82
CA ALA A 75 -6.45 13.74 -4.71
C ALA A 75 -5.43 14.04 -3.62
N LEU A 76 -4.49 13.12 -3.41
CA LEU A 76 -3.43 13.34 -2.45
C LEU A 76 -2.47 14.43 -2.90
N GLN A 77 -2.23 14.51 -4.20
CA GLN A 77 -1.30 15.50 -4.72
C GLN A 77 -1.84 16.91 -4.65
N GLN A 78 -3.14 17.03 -4.57
CA GLN A 78 -3.77 18.35 -4.51
C GLN A 78 -3.77 18.93 -3.10
N GLN A 79 -3.32 18.20 -2.14
CA GLN A 79 -3.25 18.70 -0.77
C GLN A 79 -1.86 19.26 -0.44
#